data_227a20e98d41f20b3ecd1bbcecf71385
#
_entry.id   227a20e98d41f20b3ecd1bbcecf71385
#
_cell.length_a   1.000
_cell.length_b   1.000
_cell.length_c   1.000
_cell.angle_alpha   90.00
_cell.angle_beta   90.00
_cell.angle_gamma   90.00
#
_symmetry.space_group_name_H-M   'P 1'
#
loop_
_entity.id
_entity.type
_entity.pdbx_description
1 polymer ?
#
loop_
_entity_poly.entity_id
_entity_poly.type
_entity_poly.pdbx_seq_one_letter_code
_entity_poly.pdbx_strand_id
1 'polypeptide(L)'
;MMTKQEPTNNPYNICTWRPLSECKDCTLANRLKCRFKRGDLFHFAGLFLTFAIPAFIGMILGSYGWFILGWVGFMLLFFNFWEIRILCSHCPYYAEKGLTLHCIANYGSLKIWKYHPEPINRSEKV
;
A
#
# COMPACT_ATOMS: atom_id res chain seq x y z
N MET A 1 -16.14 8.39 -35.99
CA MET A 1 -16.86 8.73 -34.76
C MET A 1 -15.83 8.86 -33.64
N MET A 2 -15.47 10.09 -33.29
CA MET A 2 -14.59 10.36 -32.16
C MET A 2 -15.39 10.14 -30.88
N THR A 3 -15.08 9.07 -30.16
CA THR A 3 -15.59 8.86 -28.82
C THR A 3 -15.05 9.97 -27.92
N LYS A 4 -15.95 10.85 -27.52
CA LYS A 4 -15.71 11.90 -26.53
C LYS A 4 -15.22 11.21 -25.25
N GLN A 5 -13.89 11.22 -25.03
CA GLN A 5 -13.34 10.78 -23.74
C GLN A 5 -13.87 11.75 -22.70
N GLU A 6 -14.71 11.25 -21.79
CA GLU A 6 -14.99 11.95 -20.54
C GLU A 6 -13.64 12.34 -19.92
N PRO A 7 -13.50 13.58 -19.44
CA PRO A 7 -12.29 13.98 -18.77
C PRO A 7 -12.12 13.07 -17.55
N THR A 8 -11.22 12.12 -17.67
CA THR A 8 -10.84 11.27 -16.56
C THR A 8 -10.37 12.22 -15.45
N ASN A 9 -11.10 12.22 -14.35
CA ASN A 9 -10.83 13.07 -13.19
C ASN A 9 -9.54 12.56 -12.51
N ASN A 10 -8.41 12.74 -13.20
CA ASN A 10 -7.06 12.39 -12.74
C ASN A 10 -6.25 13.67 -12.53
N PRO A 11 -6.58 14.47 -11.49
CA PRO A 11 -5.99 15.79 -11.26
C PRO A 11 -4.47 15.74 -11.02
N TYR A 12 -3.95 14.57 -10.62
CA TYR A 12 -2.54 14.37 -10.31
C TYR A 12 -1.76 13.66 -11.42
N ASN A 13 -2.41 13.39 -12.57
CA ASN A 13 -1.80 12.68 -13.72
C ASN A 13 -1.18 11.32 -13.33
N ILE A 14 -1.86 10.57 -12.46
CA ILE A 14 -1.36 9.31 -11.93
C ILE A 14 -1.59 8.18 -12.92
N CYS A 15 -0.54 7.42 -13.19
CA CYS A 15 -0.55 6.33 -14.15
C CYS A 15 -1.57 5.23 -13.82
N THR A 16 -1.75 4.89 -12.54
CA THR A 16 -2.69 3.84 -12.09
C THR A 16 -4.16 4.16 -12.37
N TRP A 17 -4.48 5.44 -12.62
CA TRP A 17 -5.83 5.91 -12.94
C TRP A 17 -6.14 5.89 -14.43
N ARG A 18 -5.13 5.70 -15.27
CA ARG A 18 -5.30 5.65 -16.71
C ARG A 18 -5.90 4.31 -17.14
N PRO A 19 -6.66 4.25 -18.23
CA PRO A 19 -7.19 2.98 -18.75
C PRO A 19 -6.05 2.03 -19.16
N LEU A 20 -6.33 0.72 -19.08
CA LEU A 20 -5.34 -0.32 -19.42
C LEU A 20 -4.86 -0.24 -20.88
N SER A 21 -5.70 0.32 -21.77
CA SER A 21 -5.35 0.52 -23.17
C SER A 21 -4.12 1.40 -23.35
N GLU A 22 -3.93 2.41 -22.51
CA GLU A 22 -2.76 3.28 -22.57
C GLU A 22 -1.47 2.61 -22.05
N CYS A 23 -1.59 1.48 -21.36
CA CYS A 23 -0.45 0.73 -20.86
C CYS A 23 0.19 -0.16 -21.93
N LYS A 24 -0.46 -0.38 -23.08
CA LYS A 24 0.05 -1.26 -24.15
C LYS A 24 1.37 -0.76 -24.74
N ASP A 25 1.48 0.56 -24.90
CA ASP A 25 2.65 1.22 -25.47
C ASP A 25 3.63 1.75 -24.42
N CYS A 26 3.40 1.43 -23.16
CA CYS A 26 4.24 1.91 -22.07
C CYS A 26 5.49 1.03 -21.91
N THR A 27 6.66 1.62 -22.08
CA THR A 27 7.97 0.94 -21.95
C THR A 27 8.25 0.41 -20.54
N LEU A 28 7.56 0.94 -19.52
CA LEU A 28 7.70 0.57 -18.12
C LEU A 28 6.69 -0.48 -17.66
N ALA A 29 5.67 -0.81 -18.46
CA ALA A 29 4.57 -1.70 -18.05
C ALA A 29 5.03 -3.09 -17.60
N ASN A 30 6.14 -3.60 -18.17
CA ASN A 30 6.71 -4.90 -17.82
C ASN A 30 7.82 -4.84 -16.76
N ARG A 31 8.29 -3.63 -16.42
CA ARG A 31 9.37 -3.43 -15.45
C ARG A 31 8.86 -2.99 -14.09
N LEU A 32 7.71 -2.31 -14.04
CA LEU A 32 7.10 -1.79 -12.83
C LEU A 32 5.77 -2.48 -12.54
N LYS A 33 5.52 -2.80 -11.29
CA LYS A 33 4.22 -3.27 -10.80
C LYS A 33 3.29 -2.07 -10.56
N CYS A 34 2.87 -1.42 -11.65
CA CYS A 34 2.06 -0.19 -11.57
C CYS A 34 0.63 -0.44 -11.08
N ARG A 35 0.14 -1.69 -11.11
CA ARG A 35 -1.22 -2.03 -10.72
C ARG A 35 -1.23 -3.16 -9.71
N PHE A 36 -2.17 -3.06 -8.78
CA PHE A 36 -2.40 -4.09 -7.79
C PHE A 36 -2.90 -5.39 -8.44
N LYS A 37 -2.27 -6.50 -8.06
CA LYS A 37 -2.70 -7.85 -8.43
C LYS A 37 -2.86 -8.68 -7.15
N ARG A 38 -3.99 -9.37 -7.03
CA ARG A 38 -4.25 -10.25 -5.87
C ARG A 38 -3.20 -11.34 -5.69
N GLY A 39 -2.62 -11.85 -6.77
CA GLY A 39 -1.54 -12.82 -6.72
C GLY A 39 -0.29 -12.31 -5.99
N ASP A 40 0.07 -11.03 -6.20
CA ASP A 40 1.20 -10.40 -5.49
C ASP A 40 0.91 -10.27 -3.99
N LEU A 41 -0.35 -9.97 -3.62
CA LEU A 41 -0.78 -9.92 -2.23
C LEU A 41 -0.67 -11.29 -1.55
N PHE A 42 -1.16 -12.36 -2.20
CA PHE A 42 -1.07 -13.71 -1.66
C PHE A 42 0.38 -14.18 -1.51
N HIS A 43 1.23 -13.84 -2.47
CA HIS A 43 2.65 -14.14 -2.39
C HIS A 43 3.31 -13.41 -1.21
N PHE A 44 3.05 -12.12 -1.05
CA PHE A 44 3.55 -11.33 0.07
C PHE A 44 3.04 -11.87 1.42
N ALA A 45 1.73 -12.13 1.53
CA ALA A 45 1.14 -12.68 2.73
C ALA A 45 1.71 -14.07 3.09
N GLY A 46 1.93 -14.93 2.10
CA GLY A 46 2.54 -16.25 2.30
C GLY A 46 3.96 -16.14 2.86
N LEU A 47 4.78 -15.29 2.27
CA LEU A 47 6.13 -15.04 2.78
C LEU A 47 6.10 -14.49 4.21
N PHE A 48 5.26 -13.50 4.47
CA PHE A 48 5.13 -12.93 5.81
C PHE A 48 4.70 -13.98 6.85
N LEU A 49 3.68 -14.78 6.54
CA LEU A 49 3.16 -15.81 7.44
C LEU A 49 4.19 -16.91 7.73
N THR A 50 5.07 -17.23 6.78
CA THR A 50 6.15 -18.20 6.97
C THR A 50 7.07 -17.80 8.12
N PHE A 51 7.29 -16.52 8.35
CA PHE A 51 8.08 -16.01 9.47
C PHE A 51 7.22 -15.69 10.70
N ALA A 52 6.04 -15.14 10.51
CA ALA A 52 5.18 -14.72 11.61
C ALA A 52 4.68 -15.90 12.45
N ILE A 53 4.24 -16.99 11.81
CA ILE A 53 3.68 -18.13 12.52
C ILE A 53 4.70 -18.78 13.48
N PRO A 54 5.91 -19.16 13.05
CA PRO A 54 6.92 -19.71 13.95
C PRO A 54 7.32 -18.72 15.06
N ALA A 55 7.41 -17.42 14.74
CA ALA A 55 7.74 -16.40 15.73
C ALA A 55 6.68 -16.31 16.85
N PHE A 56 5.39 -16.29 16.48
CA PHE A 56 4.30 -16.29 17.46
C PHE A 56 4.28 -17.57 18.31
N ILE A 57 4.45 -18.73 17.70
CA ILE A 57 4.50 -20.01 18.42
C ILE A 57 5.68 -19.99 19.40
N GLY A 58 6.86 -19.56 18.96
CA GLY A 58 8.05 -19.46 19.82
C GLY A 58 7.86 -18.52 21.01
N MET A 59 7.22 -17.36 20.80
CA MET A 59 6.93 -16.42 21.88
C MET A 59 5.93 -16.99 22.90
N ILE A 60 4.91 -17.71 22.43
CA ILE A 60 3.92 -18.36 23.32
C ILE A 60 4.58 -19.45 24.14
N LEU A 61 5.35 -20.34 23.51
CA LEU A 61 6.05 -21.44 24.19
C LEU A 61 7.13 -20.93 25.16
N GLY A 62 7.77 -19.81 24.84
CA GLY A 62 8.77 -19.17 25.70
C GLY A 62 8.19 -18.35 26.85
N SER A 63 6.85 -18.37 27.06
CA SER A 63 6.16 -17.57 28.09
C SER A 63 6.23 -16.05 27.88
N TYR A 64 6.54 -15.60 26.67
CA TYR A 64 6.56 -14.18 26.30
C TYR A 64 5.21 -13.69 25.71
N GLY A 65 4.10 -14.35 26.02
CA GLY A 65 2.79 -14.04 25.44
C GLY A 65 2.34 -12.59 25.62
N TRP A 66 2.68 -11.96 26.76
CA TRP A 66 2.36 -10.54 27.02
C TRP A 66 3.11 -9.60 26.08
N PHE A 67 4.32 -9.97 25.62
CA PHE A 67 5.09 -9.18 24.64
C PHE A 67 4.38 -9.11 23.29
N ILE A 68 3.63 -10.14 22.91
CA ILE A 68 2.83 -10.16 21.69
C ILE A 68 1.80 -9.03 21.70
N LEU A 69 1.15 -8.77 22.83
CA LEU A 69 0.17 -7.68 22.94
C LEU A 69 0.81 -6.31 22.71
N GLY A 70 1.98 -6.06 23.32
CA GLY A 70 2.73 -4.83 23.10
C GLY A 70 3.20 -4.70 21.63
N TRP A 71 3.68 -5.78 21.04
CA TRP A 71 4.14 -5.81 19.67
C TRP A 71 2.98 -5.58 18.67
N VAL A 72 1.84 -6.25 18.86
CA VAL A 72 0.65 -6.05 18.01
C VAL A 72 0.16 -4.60 18.13
N GLY A 73 0.08 -4.06 19.35
CA GLY A 73 -0.28 -2.66 19.58
C GLY A 73 0.66 -1.69 18.86
N PHE A 74 1.98 -1.92 18.96
CA PHE A 74 2.98 -1.14 18.24
C PHE A 74 2.80 -1.23 16.72
N MET A 75 2.60 -2.43 16.17
CA MET A 75 2.40 -2.63 14.73
C MET A 75 1.14 -1.93 14.21
N LEU A 76 0.04 -2.01 14.97
CA LEU A 76 -1.19 -1.30 14.60
C LEU A 76 -0.98 0.22 14.57
N LEU A 77 -0.30 0.79 15.56
CA LEU A 77 0.01 2.21 15.58
C LEU A 77 0.99 2.59 14.46
N PHE A 78 2.06 1.83 14.29
CA PHE A 78 3.08 2.09 13.29
C PHE A 78 2.50 2.06 11.87
N PHE A 79 1.81 0.98 11.49
CA PHE A 79 1.27 0.82 10.14
C PHE A 79 0.13 1.79 9.84
N ASN A 80 -0.79 2.04 10.77
CA ASN A 80 -1.95 2.89 10.49
C ASN A 80 -1.66 4.39 10.62
N PHE A 81 -0.75 4.79 11.50
CA PHE A 81 -0.47 6.21 11.71
C PHE A 81 0.83 6.65 11.07
N TRP A 82 1.94 5.99 11.38
CA TRP A 82 3.26 6.44 10.96
C TRP A 82 3.52 6.12 9.48
N GLU A 83 3.43 4.88 9.11
CA GLU A 83 3.74 4.44 7.75
C GLU A 83 2.76 5.02 6.73
N ILE A 84 1.45 4.95 7.00
CA ILE A 84 0.44 5.48 6.07
C ILE A 84 0.61 6.99 5.89
N ARG A 85 0.91 7.72 6.96
CA ARG A 85 1.12 9.16 6.88
C ARG A 85 2.35 9.53 6.04
N ILE A 86 3.48 8.87 6.27
CA ILE A 86 4.76 9.27 5.68
C ILE A 86 4.98 8.63 4.30
N LEU A 87 4.72 7.33 4.18
CA LEU A 87 5.01 6.59 2.95
C LEU A 87 3.80 6.45 2.04
N CYS A 88 2.69 5.95 2.59
CA CYS A 88 1.53 5.64 1.76
C CYS A 88 0.84 6.88 1.22
N SER A 89 0.78 7.98 2.00
CA SER A 89 0.13 9.22 1.58
C SER A 89 0.75 9.85 0.32
N HIS A 90 2.02 9.55 0.03
CA HIS A 90 2.73 9.99 -1.18
C HIS A 90 2.65 8.96 -2.32
N CYS A 91 2.13 7.77 -2.05
CA CYS A 91 2.10 6.68 -3.02
C CYS A 91 0.90 6.82 -3.99
N PRO A 92 1.09 6.52 -5.31
CA PRO A 92 -0.01 6.55 -6.28
C PRO A 92 -1.22 5.69 -5.91
N TYR A 93 -1.03 4.58 -5.21
CA TYR A 93 -2.12 3.73 -4.73
C TYR A 93 -3.03 4.42 -3.71
N TYR A 94 -2.48 5.37 -2.95
CA TYR A 94 -3.26 6.17 -2.01
C TYR A 94 -4.24 7.11 -2.72
N ALA A 95 -3.88 7.57 -3.90
CA ALA A 95 -4.69 8.46 -4.71
C ALA A 95 -5.91 7.79 -5.35
N GLU A 96 -5.97 6.46 -5.40
CA GLU A 96 -7.13 5.73 -5.94
C GLU A 96 -8.40 6.11 -5.19
N LYS A 97 -9.53 6.09 -5.91
CA LYS A 97 -10.85 6.35 -5.31
C LYS A 97 -11.19 5.28 -4.26
N GLY A 98 -11.80 5.69 -3.16
CA GLY A 98 -12.22 4.79 -2.09
C GLY A 98 -11.61 5.13 -0.73
N LEU A 99 -12.16 4.56 0.32
CA LEU A 99 -11.75 4.79 1.71
C LEU A 99 -10.63 3.85 2.17
N THR A 100 -10.38 2.79 1.42
CA THR A 100 -9.39 1.76 1.78
C THR A 100 -8.25 1.71 0.76
N LEU A 101 -7.07 1.33 1.24
CA LEU A 101 -5.90 1.10 0.41
C LEU A 101 -5.98 -0.26 -0.30
N HIS A 102 -5.58 -0.28 -1.58
CA HIS A 102 -5.42 -1.49 -2.37
C HIS A 102 -3.96 -1.62 -2.79
N CYS A 103 -3.09 -1.82 -1.83
CA CYS A 103 -1.68 -2.09 -2.09
C CYS A 103 -1.22 -3.40 -1.45
N ILE A 104 -0.03 -3.86 -1.80
CA ILE A 104 0.48 -5.17 -1.37
C ILE A 104 0.74 -5.20 0.14
N ALA A 105 1.33 -4.13 0.69
CA ALA A 105 1.72 -4.07 2.10
C ALA A 105 0.56 -3.72 3.04
N ASN A 106 -0.30 -2.76 2.65
CA ASN A 106 -1.36 -2.20 3.50
C ASN A 106 -2.75 -2.40 2.89
N TYR A 107 -3.05 -3.60 2.43
CA TYR A 107 -4.34 -3.92 1.85
C TYR A 107 -5.47 -3.83 2.88
N GLY A 108 -6.49 -3.04 2.57
CA GLY A 108 -7.66 -2.85 3.42
C GLY A 108 -7.51 -1.79 4.52
N SER A 109 -6.33 -1.20 4.69
CA SER A 109 -6.12 -0.11 5.65
C SER A 109 -6.90 1.14 5.24
N LEU A 110 -7.44 1.86 6.23
CA LEU A 110 -8.23 3.07 6.01
C LEU A 110 -7.33 4.24 5.59
N LYS A 111 -7.80 5.02 4.64
CA LYS A 111 -7.16 6.27 4.20
C LYS A 111 -7.54 7.41 5.14
N ILE A 112 -6.87 7.52 6.27
CA ILE A 112 -7.14 8.54 7.28
C ILE A 112 -6.51 9.88 6.90
N TRP A 113 -5.40 9.85 6.17
CA TRP A 113 -4.62 11.03 5.82
C TRP A 113 -4.98 11.56 4.43
N LYS A 114 -4.68 12.83 4.18
CA LYS A 114 -4.84 13.43 2.86
C LYS A 114 -3.72 12.96 1.93
N TYR A 115 -4.05 12.71 0.66
CA TYR A 115 -3.04 12.40 -0.35
C TYR A 115 -2.11 13.59 -0.59
N HIS A 116 -0.80 13.34 -0.58
CA HIS A 116 0.26 14.31 -0.85
C HIS A 116 1.07 13.86 -2.05
N PRO A 117 0.83 14.43 -3.25
CA PRO A 117 1.58 14.08 -4.47
C PRO A 117 3.01 14.62 -4.47
N GLU A 118 3.33 15.53 -3.55
CA GLU A 118 4.64 16.16 -3.45
C GLU A 118 5.70 15.21 -2.90
N PRO A 119 6.99 15.42 -3.23
CA PRO A 119 8.07 14.62 -2.66
C PRO A 119 8.14 14.77 -1.13
N ILE A 120 8.52 13.68 -0.46
CA ILE A 120 8.70 13.65 1.00
C ILE A 120 9.69 14.72 1.44
N ASN A 121 9.26 15.59 2.36
CA ASN A 121 10.06 16.67 2.91
C ASN A 121 11.18 16.17 3.83
N ARG A 122 12.19 17.01 4.10
CA ARG A 122 13.29 16.64 4.99
C ARG A 122 12.84 16.30 6.41
N SER A 123 11.81 16.97 6.91
CA SER A 123 11.21 16.70 8.23
C SER A 123 10.42 15.39 8.30
N GLU A 124 10.04 14.83 7.18
CA GLU A 124 9.32 13.57 7.07
C GLU A 124 10.26 12.37 6.84
N LYS A 125 11.54 12.66 6.55
CA LYS A 125 12.58 11.64 6.31
C LYS A 125 13.33 11.21 7.57
N VAL A 126 12.99 11.77 8.72
CA VAL A 126 13.66 11.47 10.01
C VAL A 126 13.01 10.31 10.73
#